data_cacc5dc044e5c7e500b9a32d5b0b1792
#
_entry.id   cacc5dc044e5c7e500b9a32d5b0b1792
#
_cell.length_a   1.000
_cell.length_b   1.000
_cell.length_c   1.000
_cell.angle_alpha   90.00
_cell.angle_beta   90.00
_cell.angle_gamma   90.00
#
_symmetry.space_group_name_H-M   'P 1'
#
loop_
_entity.id
_entity.type
_entity.pdbx_description
1 polymer ?
#
loop_
_entity_poly.entity_id
_entity_poly.type
_entity_poly.pdbx_seq_one_letter_code
_entity_poly.pdbx_strand_id
1 'polypeptide(L)'
;MSDPTPPMFPDANSEQAIASSPASVPIQPNTEAPLSVDRSGRTRQLLGMKGATGGETSIWKIRLQLTKPITWIPLMWGVICGAASSGQYTWNLENVLMSATCMLLAGPLLAGYTQTLNDFYDREIDAINEPYRPIPSGAISIPQVVTQILVLLFAGLAIAFTLDRWAGHEFPTITALAIGGSFLAYIYSAPPLKLKRNGWLGNYALGASYIALPWWTGHALFGDLNWTIAILTLIYSLAGLGIAVVNDFKSIEGDRQLGLK
;
A
#
# COMPACT_ATOMS: atom_id res chain seq x y z
N MET A 1 -50.02 -14.05 55.39
CA MET A 1 -50.65 -12.79 55.01
C MET A 1 -50.27 -12.53 53.55
N SER A 2 -51.30 -12.67 52.72
CA SER A 2 -51.44 -12.30 51.30
C SER A 2 -50.30 -12.66 50.32
N ASP A 3 -50.53 -13.77 49.67
CA ASP A 3 -49.96 -14.30 48.47
C ASP A 3 -50.34 -13.43 47.24
N PRO A 4 -49.42 -13.07 46.30
CA PRO A 4 -49.82 -12.56 45.01
C PRO A 4 -49.82 -13.62 43.94
N THR A 5 -50.94 -13.81 43.35
CA THR A 5 -51.34 -14.58 42.19
C THR A 5 -50.50 -14.28 40.92
N PRO A 6 -50.18 -15.30 40.08
CA PRO A 6 -49.53 -15.08 38.79
C PRO A 6 -50.54 -14.66 37.71
N PRO A 7 -50.09 -13.96 36.65
CA PRO A 7 -50.96 -13.53 35.57
C PRO A 7 -51.28 -14.67 34.62
N MET A 8 -52.54 -14.73 34.25
CA MET A 8 -53.23 -15.63 33.37
C MET A 8 -52.86 -15.41 31.91
N PHE A 9 -52.49 -16.49 31.20
CA PHE A 9 -52.35 -16.48 29.74
C PHE A 9 -53.73 -16.56 29.08
N PRO A 10 -54.05 -15.84 28.03
CA PRO A 10 -55.27 -16.07 27.25
C PRO A 10 -54.99 -17.15 26.16
N ASP A 11 -56.04 -17.93 26.00
CA ASP A 11 -56.15 -19.13 25.20
C ASP A 11 -55.98 -18.93 23.70
N ALA A 12 -55.47 -20.02 23.12
CA ALA A 12 -55.53 -20.29 21.68
C ALA A 12 -56.99 -20.56 21.26
N ASN A 13 -57.45 -19.83 20.26
CA ASN A 13 -58.27 -20.36 19.14
C ASN A 13 -58.92 -19.19 18.39
N SER A 14 -58.50 -18.91 17.22
CA SER A 14 -59.35 -18.58 16.08
C SER A 14 -58.65 -18.89 14.79
N GLU A 15 -58.92 -20.07 14.28
CA GLU A 15 -58.78 -20.43 12.86
C GLU A 15 -59.59 -19.45 11.98
N GLN A 16 -59.10 -19.34 10.76
CA GLN A 16 -59.70 -18.85 9.52
C GLN A 16 -59.44 -17.40 9.12
N ALA A 17 -58.46 -17.30 8.24
CA ALA A 17 -58.65 -16.59 6.97
C ALA A 17 -57.63 -17.09 5.93
N ILE A 18 -58.19 -17.84 5.00
CA ILE A 18 -57.56 -18.45 3.84
C ILE A 18 -57.18 -17.38 2.80
N ALA A 19 -55.99 -17.57 2.22
CA ALA A 19 -55.62 -17.26 0.85
C ALA A 19 -55.59 -15.78 0.38
N SER A 20 -54.41 -15.33 0.18
CA SER A 20 -54.02 -14.78 -1.14
C SER A 20 -52.49 -14.83 -1.28
N SER A 21 -52.03 -15.82 -2.05
CA SER A 21 -50.66 -15.87 -2.57
C SER A 21 -50.39 -14.64 -3.42
N PRO A 22 -49.34 -13.86 -3.16
CA PRO A 22 -48.95 -12.82 -4.09
C PRO A 22 -48.40 -13.50 -5.36
N ALA A 23 -48.98 -13.11 -6.49
CA ALA A 23 -48.62 -13.51 -7.83
C ALA A 23 -47.10 -13.40 -8.03
N SER A 24 -46.51 -14.48 -8.57
CA SER A 24 -45.15 -14.52 -9.05
C SER A 24 -44.90 -13.37 -10.04
N VAL A 25 -44.15 -12.35 -9.62
CA VAL A 25 -43.61 -11.35 -10.53
C VAL A 25 -42.65 -12.09 -11.47
N PRO A 26 -42.84 -11.97 -12.81
CA PRO A 26 -41.91 -12.55 -13.76
C PRO A 26 -40.57 -11.87 -13.57
N ILE A 27 -39.51 -12.65 -13.24
CA ILE A 27 -38.13 -12.20 -13.29
C ILE A 27 -37.84 -11.94 -14.77
N GLN A 28 -37.87 -10.66 -15.17
CA GLN A 28 -37.34 -10.27 -16.45
C GLN A 28 -35.84 -10.52 -16.44
N PRO A 29 -35.25 -11.18 -17.46
CA PRO A 29 -33.82 -11.28 -17.57
C PRO A 29 -33.30 -9.85 -17.75
N ASN A 30 -32.51 -9.40 -16.78
CA ASN A 30 -31.77 -8.15 -16.84
C ASN A 30 -30.80 -8.25 -18.02
N THR A 31 -31.23 -7.80 -19.18
CA THR A 31 -30.35 -7.51 -20.32
C THR A 31 -29.62 -6.20 -19.98
N GLU A 32 -28.69 -6.31 -19.03
CA GLU A 32 -27.72 -5.22 -18.86
C GLU A 32 -26.92 -5.12 -20.16
N ALA A 33 -27.09 -4.00 -20.85
CA ALA A 33 -26.23 -3.63 -21.94
C ALA A 33 -24.77 -3.73 -21.50
N PRO A 34 -23.82 -4.17 -22.35
CA PRO A 34 -22.43 -4.32 -21.97
C PRO A 34 -21.94 -2.97 -21.44
N LEU A 35 -21.60 -2.95 -20.15
CA LEU A 35 -21.06 -1.78 -19.45
C LEU A 35 -19.94 -1.20 -20.32
N SER A 36 -20.12 0.01 -20.78
CA SER A 36 -19.08 0.77 -21.47
C SER A 36 -17.86 0.77 -20.57
N VAL A 37 -16.79 0.14 -21.05
CA VAL A 37 -15.55 -0.02 -20.29
C VAL A 37 -14.99 1.36 -19.97
N ASP A 38 -15.20 1.80 -18.74
CA ASP A 38 -14.69 3.09 -18.27
C ASP A 38 -13.16 3.08 -18.28
N ARG A 39 -12.58 3.80 -19.25
CA ARG A 39 -11.12 3.96 -19.37
C ARG A 39 -10.52 4.60 -18.14
N SER A 40 -11.25 5.47 -17.42
CA SER A 40 -10.77 6.13 -16.22
C SER A 40 -10.62 5.15 -15.05
N GLY A 41 -11.54 4.20 -14.91
CA GLY A 41 -11.46 3.13 -13.92
C GLY A 41 -10.26 2.21 -14.12
N ARG A 42 -9.94 1.86 -15.38
CA ARG A 42 -8.76 1.04 -15.69
C ARG A 42 -7.44 1.74 -15.30
N THR A 43 -7.33 3.03 -15.60
CA THR A 43 -6.13 3.81 -15.25
C THR A 43 -5.97 3.90 -13.74
N ARG A 44 -7.04 4.16 -13.00
CA ARG A 44 -7.04 4.18 -11.53
C ARG A 44 -6.60 2.84 -10.93
N GLN A 45 -7.10 1.73 -11.47
CA GLN A 45 -6.73 0.39 -11.03
C GLN A 45 -5.24 0.11 -11.27
N LEU A 46 -4.68 0.48 -12.43
CA LEU A 46 -3.26 0.32 -12.73
C LEU A 46 -2.36 1.14 -11.80
N LEU A 47 -2.83 2.30 -11.35
CA LEU A 47 -2.10 3.15 -10.40
C LEU A 47 -2.22 2.66 -8.95
N GLY A 48 -2.95 1.58 -8.69
CA GLY A 48 -3.18 1.06 -7.34
C GLY A 48 -4.28 1.80 -6.57
N MET A 49 -5.10 2.59 -7.27
CA MET A 49 -6.28 3.25 -6.71
C MET A 49 -7.49 2.32 -6.84
N LYS A 50 -8.53 2.49 -5.98
CA LYS A 50 -9.79 1.76 -6.13
C LYS A 50 -10.38 2.01 -7.51
N GLY A 51 -10.62 0.97 -8.28
CA GLY A 51 -11.12 1.07 -9.65
C GLY A 51 -11.93 -0.13 -10.08
N ALA A 52 -12.59 0.00 -11.24
CA ALA A 52 -13.55 -0.95 -11.77
C ALA A 52 -12.99 -2.36 -11.99
N THR A 53 -13.81 -3.33 -11.67
CA THR A 53 -13.64 -4.74 -11.94
C THR A 53 -13.99 -5.07 -13.39
N GLY A 54 -13.26 -6.05 -13.96
CA GLY A 54 -13.70 -6.79 -15.15
C GLY A 54 -12.93 -6.52 -16.42
N GLY A 55 -12.31 -7.56 -16.93
CA GLY A 55 -11.63 -7.66 -18.22
C GLY A 55 -10.34 -8.47 -18.09
N GLU A 56 -10.03 -9.31 -19.05
CA GLU A 56 -8.75 -10.01 -19.14
C GLU A 56 -7.60 -9.01 -19.06
N THR A 57 -6.90 -9.02 -17.93
CA THR A 57 -5.80 -8.09 -17.68
C THR A 57 -4.48 -8.83 -17.89
N SER A 58 -3.65 -8.32 -18.78
CA SER A 58 -2.30 -8.85 -19.00
C SER A 58 -1.55 -8.98 -17.66
N ILE A 59 -0.82 -10.09 -17.48
CA ILE A 59 -0.02 -10.34 -16.26
C ILE A 59 0.93 -9.17 -15.92
N TRP A 60 1.44 -8.47 -16.92
CA TRP A 60 2.31 -7.30 -16.71
C TRP A 60 1.56 -6.12 -16.09
N LYS A 61 0.29 -5.92 -16.46
CA LYS A 61 -0.57 -4.90 -15.85
C LYS A 61 -0.89 -5.26 -14.39
N ILE A 62 -1.14 -6.53 -14.11
CA ILE A 62 -1.36 -7.04 -12.74
C ILE A 62 -0.11 -6.82 -11.89
N ARG A 63 1.07 -7.14 -12.42
CA ARG A 63 2.34 -6.90 -11.73
C ARG A 63 2.57 -5.42 -11.44
N LEU A 64 2.29 -4.55 -12.41
CA LEU A 64 2.37 -3.10 -12.23
C LEU A 64 1.37 -2.61 -11.17
N GLN A 65 0.15 -3.13 -11.16
CA GLN A 65 -0.86 -2.78 -10.17
C GLN A 65 -0.42 -3.09 -8.74
N LEU A 66 0.25 -4.23 -8.51
CA LEU A 66 0.79 -4.60 -7.21
C LEU A 66 1.85 -3.62 -6.70
N THR A 67 2.59 -2.96 -7.58
CA THR A 67 3.60 -1.97 -7.19
C THR A 67 3.00 -0.60 -6.84
N LYS A 68 1.69 -0.39 -7.08
CA LYS A 68 0.95 0.85 -6.81
C LYS A 68 1.68 2.12 -7.27
N PRO A 69 1.81 2.38 -8.58
CA PRO A 69 2.64 3.45 -9.12
C PRO A 69 2.34 4.85 -8.56
N ILE A 70 1.13 5.09 -8.10
CA ILE A 70 0.77 6.37 -7.47
C ILE A 70 1.64 6.66 -6.22
N THR A 71 2.11 5.61 -5.54
CA THR A 71 2.95 5.74 -4.35
C THR A 71 4.40 6.09 -4.65
N TRP A 72 4.85 5.98 -5.92
CA TRP A 72 6.22 6.32 -6.32
C TRP A 72 6.47 7.83 -6.32
N ILE A 73 5.43 8.62 -6.64
CA ILE A 73 5.54 10.07 -6.83
C ILE A 73 6.19 10.78 -5.63
N PRO A 74 5.69 10.60 -4.38
CA PRO A 74 6.28 11.28 -3.23
C PRO A 74 7.71 10.81 -2.94
N LEU A 75 8.06 9.54 -3.20
CA LEU A 75 9.43 9.05 -3.00
C LEU A 75 10.39 9.63 -4.04
N MET A 76 9.99 9.67 -5.32
CA MET A 76 10.78 10.30 -6.37
C MET A 76 10.99 11.79 -6.08
N TRP A 77 9.96 12.46 -5.57
CA TRP A 77 10.07 13.85 -5.12
C TRP A 77 11.03 14.00 -3.94
N GLY A 78 10.99 13.06 -2.97
CA GLY A 78 11.94 13.01 -1.85
C GLY A 78 13.39 12.92 -2.30
N VAL A 79 13.68 12.12 -3.35
CA VAL A 79 15.03 12.04 -3.95
C VAL A 79 15.46 13.39 -4.49
N ILE A 80 14.58 14.12 -5.21
CA ILE A 80 14.89 15.46 -5.73
C ILE A 80 15.19 16.44 -4.60
N CYS A 81 14.36 16.45 -3.55
CA CYS A 81 14.57 17.27 -2.37
C CYS A 81 15.91 16.94 -1.68
N GLY A 82 16.25 15.66 -1.58
CA GLY A 82 17.53 15.20 -1.06
C GLY A 82 18.71 15.70 -1.88
N ALA A 83 18.69 15.52 -3.19
CA ALA A 83 19.71 15.99 -4.11
C ALA A 83 19.90 17.51 -3.99
N ALA A 84 18.80 18.28 -3.99
CA ALA A 84 18.86 19.73 -3.84
C ALA A 84 19.43 20.17 -2.48
N SER A 85 19.08 19.45 -1.40
CA SER A 85 19.56 19.78 -0.04
C SER A 85 21.02 19.45 0.20
N SER A 86 21.67 18.66 -0.68
CA SER A 86 23.10 18.36 -0.58
C SER A 86 23.98 19.63 -0.76
N GLY A 87 23.45 20.64 -1.48
CA GLY A 87 24.20 21.85 -1.84
C GLY A 87 25.27 21.62 -2.91
N GLN A 88 25.46 20.40 -3.37
CA GLN A 88 26.49 20.01 -4.34
C GLN A 88 25.90 19.56 -5.70
N TYR A 89 24.56 19.52 -5.80
CA TYR A 89 23.93 19.22 -7.05
C TYR A 89 24.18 20.27 -8.12
N THR A 90 24.64 19.84 -9.27
CA THR A 90 24.84 20.69 -10.45
C THR A 90 24.05 20.14 -11.64
N TRP A 91 23.55 21.03 -12.50
CA TRP A 91 22.80 20.67 -13.69
C TRP A 91 23.76 20.20 -14.79
N ASN A 92 24.09 18.92 -14.77
CA ASN A 92 24.80 18.21 -15.84
C ASN A 92 24.14 16.85 -16.11
N LEU A 93 24.48 16.24 -17.24
CA LEU A 93 23.88 14.97 -17.66
C LEU A 93 24.12 13.85 -16.64
N GLU A 94 25.31 13.80 -16.04
CA GLU A 94 25.68 12.79 -15.07
C GLU A 94 24.77 12.86 -13.82
N ASN A 95 24.66 14.03 -13.19
CA ASN A 95 23.84 14.22 -12.00
C ASN A 95 22.35 13.98 -12.28
N VAL A 96 21.87 14.34 -13.47
CA VAL A 96 20.50 14.02 -13.91
C VAL A 96 20.30 12.51 -14.03
N LEU A 97 21.24 11.78 -14.61
CA LEU A 97 21.16 10.32 -14.74
C LEU A 97 21.27 9.64 -13.38
N MET A 98 22.16 10.08 -12.48
CA MET A 98 22.24 9.58 -11.11
C MET A 98 20.93 9.77 -10.36
N SER A 99 20.35 10.97 -10.42
CA SER A 99 19.06 11.27 -9.80
C SER A 99 17.94 10.42 -10.38
N ALA A 100 17.85 10.28 -11.70
CA ALA A 100 16.85 9.46 -12.38
C ALA A 100 16.97 7.98 -11.98
N THR A 101 18.21 7.47 -11.88
CA THR A 101 18.49 6.09 -11.43
C THR A 101 18.09 5.91 -9.96
N CYS A 102 18.34 6.91 -9.12
CA CYS A 102 17.89 6.90 -7.72
C CYS A 102 16.36 6.97 -7.58
N MET A 103 15.69 7.73 -8.45
CA MET A 103 14.23 7.76 -8.50
C MET A 103 13.65 6.39 -8.94
N LEU A 104 14.30 5.70 -9.87
CA LEU A 104 13.96 4.32 -10.24
C LEU A 104 14.15 3.37 -9.04
N LEU A 105 15.23 3.53 -8.29
CA LEU A 105 15.48 2.78 -7.05
C LEU A 105 14.36 3.01 -6.03
N ALA A 106 14.08 4.27 -5.67
CA ALA A 106 13.17 4.61 -4.58
C ALA A 106 11.70 4.30 -4.93
N GLY A 107 11.26 4.62 -6.15
CA GLY A 107 9.88 4.44 -6.61
C GLY A 107 9.62 3.03 -7.13
N PRO A 108 9.85 2.74 -8.42
CA PRO A 108 9.49 1.46 -9.04
C PRO A 108 10.01 0.23 -8.33
N LEU A 109 11.25 0.25 -7.82
CA LEU A 109 11.87 -0.94 -7.23
C LEU A 109 11.54 -1.09 -5.75
N LEU A 110 11.98 -0.19 -4.88
CA LEU A 110 11.82 -0.37 -3.43
C LEU A 110 10.41 -0.07 -2.94
N ALA A 111 9.73 0.96 -3.45
CA ALA A 111 8.32 1.13 -3.14
C ALA A 111 7.47 0.03 -3.78
N GLY A 112 7.78 -0.39 -5.01
CA GLY A 112 7.14 -1.54 -5.65
C GLY A 112 7.30 -2.82 -4.84
N TYR A 113 8.50 -3.08 -4.31
CA TYR A 113 8.79 -4.16 -3.37
C TYR A 113 7.90 -4.04 -2.13
N THR A 114 7.91 -2.88 -1.47
CA THR A 114 7.16 -2.62 -0.24
C THR A 114 5.66 -2.85 -0.43
N GLN A 115 5.08 -2.32 -1.51
CA GLN A 115 3.65 -2.46 -1.80
C GLN A 115 3.27 -3.92 -2.12
N THR A 116 4.09 -4.61 -2.93
CA THR A 116 3.84 -6.03 -3.25
C THR A 116 3.94 -6.90 -2.00
N LEU A 117 4.94 -6.64 -1.14
CA LEU A 117 5.13 -7.32 0.14
C LEU A 117 3.96 -7.08 1.10
N ASN A 118 3.47 -5.84 1.16
CA ASN A 118 2.33 -5.49 1.98
C ASN A 118 1.06 -6.23 1.54
N ASP A 119 0.75 -6.23 0.23
CA ASP A 119 -0.41 -6.94 -0.31
C ASP A 119 -0.29 -8.47 -0.11
N PHE A 120 0.94 -9.02 -0.15
CA PHE A 120 1.17 -10.44 0.15
C PHE A 120 0.80 -10.80 1.59
N TYR A 121 1.19 -9.99 2.57
CA TYR A 121 0.88 -10.24 3.98
C TYR A 121 -0.56 -9.87 4.36
N ASP A 122 -1.21 -9.01 3.58
CA ASP A 122 -2.60 -8.60 3.81
C ASP A 122 -3.63 -9.41 3.01
N ARG A 123 -3.22 -10.37 2.20
CA ARG A 123 -4.09 -11.12 1.29
C ARG A 123 -5.34 -11.71 1.94
N GLU A 124 -5.26 -12.11 3.22
CA GLU A 124 -6.39 -12.69 3.95
C GLU A 124 -7.39 -11.60 4.37
N ILE A 125 -6.89 -10.45 4.81
CA ILE A 125 -7.70 -9.27 5.14
C ILE A 125 -8.31 -8.68 3.87
N ASP A 126 -7.51 -8.57 2.82
CA ASP A 126 -7.94 -8.06 1.52
C ASP A 126 -9.00 -8.97 0.87
N ALA A 127 -8.99 -10.28 1.13
CA ALA A 127 -10.04 -11.19 0.66
C ALA A 127 -11.43 -10.83 1.22
N ILE A 128 -11.49 -10.21 2.39
CA ILE A 128 -12.72 -9.74 3.02
C ILE A 128 -13.05 -8.32 2.57
N ASN A 129 -12.09 -7.39 2.68
CA ASN A 129 -12.33 -5.97 2.48
C ASN A 129 -12.28 -5.54 1.00
N GLU A 130 -11.39 -6.15 0.21
CA GLU A 130 -11.11 -5.78 -1.17
C GLU A 130 -10.88 -7.03 -2.06
N PRO A 131 -11.89 -7.93 -2.18
CA PRO A 131 -11.75 -9.23 -2.86
C PRO A 131 -11.37 -9.11 -4.35
N TYR A 132 -11.51 -7.91 -4.92
CA TYR A 132 -11.15 -7.60 -6.32
C TYR A 132 -9.64 -7.33 -6.51
N ARG A 133 -8.84 -7.24 -5.43
CA ARG A 133 -7.39 -7.08 -5.54
C ARG A 133 -6.74 -8.28 -6.23
N PRO A 134 -5.58 -8.10 -6.88
CA PRO A 134 -4.96 -9.16 -7.69
C PRO A 134 -4.70 -10.47 -6.95
N ILE A 135 -4.27 -10.44 -5.70
CA ILE A 135 -3.94 -11.64 -4.93
C ILE A 135 -5.22 -12.37 -4.46
N PRO A 136 -6.17 -11.72 -3.77
CA PRO A 136 -7.41 -12.35 -3.34
C PRO A 136 -8.27 -12.86 -4.51
N SER A 137 -8.32 -12.14 -5.62
CA SER A 137 -9.10 -12.54 -6.80
C SER A 137 -8.49 -13.72 -7.58
N GLY A 138 -7.28 -14.17 -7.23
CA GLY A 138 -6.58 -15.21 -7.96
C GLY A 138 -5.99 -14.77 -9.32
N ALA A 139 -6.00 -13.48 -9.63
CA ALA A 139 -5.46 -12.94 -10.88
C ALA A 139 -3.94 -13.12 -11.01
N ILE A 140 -3.24 -13.37 -9.91
CA ILE A 140 -1.82 -13.71 -9.85
C ILE A 140 -1.58 -14.79 -8.79
N SER A 141 -0.72 -15.77 -9.08
CA SER A 141 -0.41 -16.83 -8.14
C SER A 141 0.60 -16.39 -7.06
N ILE A 142 0.54 -17.01 -5.89
CA ILE A 142 1.48 -16.72 -4.79
C ILE A 142 2.94 -16.87 -5.19
N PRO A 143 3.38 -17.94 -5.91
CA PRO A 143 4.77 -18.02 -6.39
C PRO A 143 5.18 -16.84 -7.28
N GLN A 144 4.27 -16.35 -8.14
CA GLN A 144 4.55 -15.20 -8.99
C GLN A 144 4.69 -13.90 -8.19
N VAL A 145 3.90 -13.74 -7.11
CA VAL A 145 4.03 -12.60 -6.19
C VAL A 145 5.36 -12.65 -5.44
N VAL A 146 5.74 -13.81 -4.89
CA VAL A 146 7.02 -13.99 -4.20
C VAL A 146 8.19 -13.72 -5.15
N THR A 147 8.12 -14.24 -6.38
CA THR A 147 9.13 -13.94 -7.41
C THR A 147 9.24 -12.45 -7.67
N GLN A 148 8.12 -11.72 -7.76
CA GLN A 148 8.12 -10.28 -7.96
C GLN A 148 8.77 -9.55 -6.78
N ILE A 149 8.44 -9.93 -5.53
CA ILE A 149 9.06 -9.37 -4.33
C ILE A 149 10.58 -9.51 -4.38
N LEU A 150 11.08 -10.72 -4.67
CA LEU A 150 12.52 -11.00 -4.72
C LEU A 150 13.21 -10.24 -5.86
N VAL A 151 12.61 -10.23 -7.05
CA VAL A 151 13.16 -9.50 -8.21
C VAL A 151 13.27 -8.01 -7.92
N LEU A 152 12.21 -7.39 -7.37
CA LEU A 152 12.23 -5.97 -7.03
C LEU A 152 13.26 -5.64 -5.94
N LEU A 153 13.36 -6.49 -4.91
CA LEU A 153 14.35 -6.33 -3.84
C LEU A 153 15.78 -6.41 -4.38
N PHE A 154 16.12 -7.50 -5.07
CA PHE A 154 17.50 -7.70 -5.54
C PHE A 154 17.89 -6.72 -6.65
N ALA A 155 16.98 -6.37 -7.54
CA ALA A 155 17.22 -5.31 -8.52
C ALA A 155 17.43 -3.95 -7.84
N GLY A 156 16.64 -3.65 -6.80
CA GLY A 156 16.82 -2.45 -5.99
C GLY A 156 18.20 -2.42 -5.32
N LEU A 157 18.59 -3.49 -4.63
CA LEU A 157 19.90 -3.56 -3.97
C LEU A 157 21.05 -3.47 -4.97
N ALA A 158 20.94 -4.09 -6.15
CA ALA A 158 21.95 -3.98 -7.20
C ALA A 158 22.10 -2.54 -7.71
N ILE A 159 20.99 -1.83 -7.93
CA ILE A 159 21.02 -0.41 -8.32
C ILE A 159 21.58 0.46 -7.19
N ALA A 160 21.20 0.21 -5.94
CA ALA A 160 21.75 0.93 -4.80
C ALA A 160 23.27 0.82 -4.72
N PHE A 161 23.77 -0.40 -4.86
CA PHE A 161 25.23 -0.66 -4.91
C PHE A 161 25.90 0.04 -6.09
N THR A 162 25.27 0.02 -7.27
CA THR A 162 25.78 0.73 -8.46
C THR A 162 25.86 2.24 -8.23
N LEU A 163 24.85 2.82 -7.58
CA LEU A 163 24.82 4.23 -7.23
C LEU A 163 25.93 4.61 -6.22
N ASP A 164 26.17 3.74 -5.20
CA ASP A 164 27.29 3.96 -4.27
C ASP A 164 28.65 3.98 -5.00
N ARG A 165 28.84 3.04 -5.94
CA ARG A 165 30.07 2.99 -6.76
C ARG A 165 30.20 4.18 -7.68
N TRP A 166 29.07 4.65 -8.25
CA TRP A 166 29.03 5.82 -9.13
C TRP A 166 29.30 7.10 -8.36
N ALA A 167 28.72 7.26 -7.16
CA ALA A 167 28.92 8.40 -6.27
C ALA A 167 30.32 8.40 -5.61
N GLY A 168 31.09 7.32 -5.71
CA GLY A 168 32.43 7.22 -5.13
C GLY A 168 32.46 6.97 -3.62
N HIS A 169 31.38 6.43 -3.06
CA HIS A 169 31.29 6.16 -1.62
C HIS A 169 32.32 5.10 -1.18
N GLU A 170 33.09 5.41 -0.14
CA GLU A 170 33.93 4.42 0.57
C GLU A 170 33.04 3.45 1.35
N PHE A 171 32.10 3.97 2.15
CA PHE A 171 31.05 3.19 2.78
C PHE A 171 29.79 3.20 1.92
N PRO A 172 29.17 2.03 1.62
CA PRO A 172 28.03 1.93 0.73
C PRO A 172 26.74 2.48 1.39
N THR A 173 26.63 3.78 1.50
CA THR A 173 25.57 4.49 2.22
C THR A 173 24.20 4.25 1.59
N ILE A 174 24.09 4.33 0.26
CA ILE A 174 22.83 4.13 -0.45
C ILE A 174 22.35 2.68 -0.31
N THR A 175 23.29 1.73 -0.42
CA THR A 175 23.00 0.31 -0.19
C THR A 175 22.54 0.05 1.24
N ALA A 176 23.20 0.65 2.23
CA ALA A 176 22.80 0.53 3.63
C ALA A 176 21.40 1.09 3.89
N LEU A 177 21.07 2.25 3.31
CA LEU A 177 19.72 2.83 3.36
C LEU A 177 18.69 1.93 2.67
N ALA A 178 19.02 1.36 1.51
CA ALA A 178 18.15 0.43 0.79
C ALA A 178 17.87 -0.85 1.58
N ILE A 179 18.89 -1.44 2.21
CA ILE A 179 18.76 -2.61 3.11
C ILE A 179 17.91 -2.25 4.32
N GLY A 180 18.22 -1.13 5.00
CA GLY A 180 17.48 -0.68 6.17
C GLY A 180 16.00 -0.39 5.87
N GLY A 181 15.73 0.30 4.75
CA GLY A 181 14.37 0.56 4.28
C GLY A 181 13.60 -0.71 3.90
N SER A 182 14.26 -1.64 3.21
CA SER A 182 13.66 -2.94 2.87
C SER A 182 13.35 -3.79 4.10
N PHE A 183 14.25 -3.78 5.09
CA PHE A 183 14.02 -4.43 6.38
C PHE A 183 12.87 -3.78 7.14
N LEU A 184 12.80 -2.44 7.16
CA LEU A 184 11.68 -1.71 7.77
C LEU A 184 10.36 -2.07 7.10
N ALA A 185 10.29 -2.16 5.77
CA ALA A 185 9.12 -2.58 5.03
C ALA A 185 8.71 -4.02 5.38
N TYR A 186 9.68 -4.91 5.58
CA TYR A 186 9.43 -6.28 6.01
C TYR A 186 8.80 -6.32 7.41
N ILE A 187 9.43 -5.73 8.42
CA ILE A 187 8.91 -5.74 9.81
C ILE A 187 7.61 -4.94 9.96
N TYR A 188 7.37 -3.98 9.06
CA TYR A 188 6.10 -3.25 9.00
C TYR A 188 4.94 -4.18 8.65
N SER A 189 5.13 -5.08 7.68
CA SER A 189 4.07 -5.94 7.13
C SER A 189 4.05 -7.35 7.74
N ALA A 190 5.22 -7.92 8.05
CA ALA A 190 5.41 -9.32 8.42
C ALA A 190 5.29 -9.56 9.94
N PRO A 191 4.73 -10.71 10.36
CA PRO A 191 4.86 -11.16 11.75
C PRO A 191 6.34 -11.52 12.05
N PRO A 192 6.77 -11.51 13.34
CA PRO A 192 5.94 -11.26 14.53
C PRO A 192 5.68 -9.78 14.81
N LEU A 193 6.50 -8.86 14.30
CA LEU A 193 6.43 -7.45 14.67
C LEU A 193 5.20 -6.77 14.07
N LYS A 194 4.97 -6.91 12.76
CA LYS A 194 3.83 -6.33 12.03
C LYS A 194 3.51 -4.91 12.54
N LEU A 195 4.50 -3.97 12.43
CA LEU A 195 4.43 -2.62 13.04
C LEU A 195 3.15 -1.86 12.72
N LYS A 196 2.54 -2.11 11.57
CA LYS A 196 1.27 -1.50 11.16
C LYS A 196 0.10 -1.79 12.11
N ARG A 197 0.21 -2.78 13.01
CA ARG A 197 -0.78 -3.02 14.07
C ARG A 197 -0.74 -1.96 15.16
N ASN A 198 0.37 -1.26 15.30
CA ASN A 198 0.51 -0.14 16.24
C ASN A 198 0.26 1.16 15.47
N GLY A 199 -0.89 1.80 15.72
CA GLY A 199 -1.31 2.99 14.99
C GLY A 199 -0.27 4.12 14.99
N TRP A 200 0.42 4.38 16.10
CA TRP A 200 1.42 5.44 16.19
C TRP A 200 2.75 5.05 15.55
N LEU A 201 3.30 3.91 15.96
CA LEU A 201 4.61 3.45 15.47
C LEU A 201 4.55 3.09 13.99
N GLY A 202 3.48 2.40 13.56
CA GLY A 202 3.27 2.05 12.16
C GLY A 202 3.12 3.29 11.28
N ASN A 203 2.28 4.23 11.66
CA ASN A 203 2.07 5.44 10.88
C ASN A 203 3.32 6.34 10.82
N TYR A 204 4.10 6.42 11.91
CA TYR A 204 5.37 7.13 11.87
C TYR A 204 6.41 6.41 10.98
N ALA A 205 6.54 5.09 11.09
CA ALA A 205 7.41 4.31 10.23
C ALA A 205 7.05 4.47 8.74
N LEU A 206 5.76 4.52 8.42
CA LEU A 206 5.27 4.82 7.09
C LEU A 206 5.68 6.23 6.64
N GLY A 207 5.42 7.25 7.46
CA GLY A 207 5.80 8.64 7.18
C GLY A 207 7.31 8.80 6.96
N ALA A 208 8.14 8.20 7.82
CA ALA A 208 9.59 8.22 7.69
C ALA A 208 10.08 7.51 6.42
N SER A 209 9.45 6.40 6.03
CA SER A 209 9.76 5.67 4.80
C SER A 209 9.47 6.49 3.54
N TYR A 210 8.42 7.31 3.57
CA TYR A 210 8.03 8.14 2.43
C TYR A 210 8.78 9.48 2.34
N ILE A 211 9.31 9.97 3.47
CA ILE A 211 9.96 11.29 3.54
C ILE A 211 11.45 11.12 3.82
N ALA A 212 11.84 10.59 4.97
CA ALA A 212 13.23 10.58 5.39
C ALA A 212 14.11 9.70 4.48
N LEU A 213 13.72 8.46 4.22
CA LEU A 213 14.55 7.53 3.44
C LEU A 213 14.87 8.02 2.03
N PRO A 214 13.91 8.43 1.18
CA PRO A 214 14.23 8.91 -0.14
C PRO A 214 15.00 10.23 -0.12
N TRP A 215 14.76 11.09 0.86
CA TRP A 215 15.53 12.32 1.03
C TRP A 215 16.99 12.04 1.39
N TRP A 216 17.23 11.10 2.33
CA TRP A 216 18.59 10.69 2.68
C TRP A 216 19.32 10.07 1.49
N THR A 217 18.63 9.23 0.74
CA THR A 217 19.22 8.59 -0.45
C THR A 217 19.59 9.61 -1.52
N GLY A 218 18.67 10.57 -1.79
CA GLY A 218 18.96 11.66 -2.73
C GLY A 218 20.08 12.60 -2.27
N HIS A 219 20.17 12.89 -0.96
CA HIS A 219 21.24 13.70 -0.38
C HIS A 219 22.59 12.98 -0.48
N ALA A 220 22.61 11.70 -0.14
CA ALA A 220 23.83 10.87 -0.18
C ALA A 220 24.42 10.71 -1.58
N LEU A 221 23.65 10.91 -2.65
CA LEU A 221 24.17 10.87 -4.02
C LEU A 221 25.23 11.96 -4.29
N PHE A 222 25.13 13.12 -3.63
CA PHE A 222 25.90 14.29 -3.98
C PHE A 222 26.66 14.89 -2.79
N GLY A 223 26.43 14.38 -1.59
CA GLY A 223 27.09 14.87 -0.39
C GLY A 223 26.96 13.91 0.79
N ASP A 224 27.78 14.11 1.80
CA ASP A 224 27.75 13.28 3.00
C ASP A 224 26.46 13.47 3.79
N LEU A 225 25.81 12.38 4.15
CA LEU A 225 24.63 12.41 5.01
C LEU A 225 25.03 12.93 6.41
N ASN A 226 24.43 14.04 6.81
CA ASN A 226 24.74 14.70 8.08
C ASN A 226 23.55 14.68 9.05
N TRP A 227 23.84 14.87 10.34
CA TRP A 227 22.84 14.84 11.39
C TRP A 227 21.75 15.90 11.25
N THR A 228 22.05 17.05 10.67
CA THR A 228 21.08 18.14 10.46
C THR A 228 19.97 17.66 9.51
N ILE A 229 20.34 17.11 8.36
CA ILE A 229 19.38 16.55 7.40
C ILE A 229 18.64 15.36 7.99
N ALA A 230 19.35 14.46 8.70
CA ALA A 230 18.75 13.30 9.30
C ALA A 230 17.65 13.69 10.31
N ILE A 231 17.93 14.59 11.23
CA ILE A 231 16.98 15.04 12.26
C ILE A 231 15.84 15.85 11.63
N LEU A 232 16.16 16.79 10.72
CA LEU A 232 15.15 17.61 10.05
C LEU A 232 14.11 16.77 9.33
N THR A 233 14.54 15.77 8.57
CA THR A 233 13.64 14.91 7.80
C THR A 233 12.84 13.95 8.68
N LEU A 234 13.40 13.48 9.79
CA LEU A 234 12.65 12.71 10.80
C LEU A 234 11.55 13.56 11.45
N ILE A 235 11.84 14.82 11.80
CA ILE A 235 10.82 15.75 12.29
C ILE A 235 9.78 16.01 11.20
N TYR A 236 10.21 16.25 9.96
CA TYR A 236 9.30 16.47 8.84
C TYR A 236 8.42 15.25 8.54
N SER A 237 8.89 14.04 8.87
CA SER A 237 8.12 12.80 8.75
C SER A 237 6.87 12.77 9.65
N LEU A 238 6.78 13.65 10.67
CA LEU A 238 5.55 13.83 11.46
C LEU A 238 4.39 14.36 10.61
N ALA A 239 4.68 15.14 9.56
CA ALA A 239 3.64 15.53 8.59
C ALA A 239 3.07 14.31 7.85
N GLY A 240 3.93 13.34 7.50
CA GLY A 240 3.52 12.06 6.92
C GLY A 240 2.64 11.23 7.86
N LEU A 241 2.90 11.30 9.16
CA LEU A 241 2.05 10.67 10.19
C LEU A 241 0.60 11.20 10.10
N GLY A 242 0.41 12.51 9.96
CA GLY A 242 -0.93 13.09 9.81
C GLY A 242 -1.69 12.55 8.61
N ILE A 243 -1.02 12.39 7.47
CA ILE A 243 -1.62 11.79 6.25
C ILE A 243 -1.97 10.32 6.49
N ALA A 244 -1.09 9.56 7.15
CA ALA A 244 -1.31 8.15 7.44
C ALA A 244 -2.52 7.96 8.37
N VAL A 245 -2.65 8.77 9.43
CA VAL A 245 -3.81 8.75 10.35
C VAL A 245 -5.12 9.03 9.60
N VAL A 246 -5.15 10.02 8.70
CA VAL A 246 -6.35 10.31 7.89
C VAL A 246 -6.71 9.13 6.97
N ASN A 247 -5.72 8.42 6.43
CA ASN A 247 -5.98 7.23 5.63
C ASN A 247 -6.53 6.06 6.46
N ASP A 248 -6.11 5.91 7.71
CA ASP A 248 -6.62 4.87 8.63
C ASP A 248 -8.12 5.03 8.90
N PHE A 249 -8.66 6.25 8.91
CA PHE A 249 -10.11 6.48 9.08
C PHE A 249 -10.95 5.81 7.99
N LYS A 250 -10.39 5.54 6.80
CA LYS A 250 -11.11 4.85 5.71
C LYS A 250 -11.24 3.35 5.94
N SER A 251 -10.40 2.76 6.77
CA SER A 251 -10.37 1.32 7.03
C SER A 251 -10.92 0.91 8.40
N ILE A 252 -11.32 1.88 9.25
CA ILE A 252 -11.75 1.64 10.63
C ILE A 252 -12.79 0.53 10.75
N GLU A 253 -13.81 0.53 9.89
CA GLU A 253 -14.90 -0.46 9.99
C GLU A 253 -14.39 -1.87 9.69
N GLY A 254 -13.58 -2.04 8.63
CA GLY A 254 -12.98 -3.33 8.29
C GLY A 254 -11.98 -3.81 9.35
N ASP A 255 -11.14 -2.92 9.86
CA ASP A 255 -10.15 -3.21 10.89
C ASP A 255 -10.83 -3.62 12.20
N ARG A 256 -11.96 -2.96 12.57
CA ARG A 256 -12.74 -3.28 13.77
C ARG A 256 -13.37 -4.67 13.70
N GLN A 257 -13.92 -5.06 12.55
CA GLN A 257 -14.50 -6.39 12.34
C GLN A 257 -13.46 -7.51 12.47
N LEU A 258 -12.20 -7.20 12.21
CA LEU A 258 -11.07 -8.13 12.27
C LEU A 258 -10.28 -8.03 13.58
N GLY A 259 -10.71 -7.21 14.53
CA GLY A 259 -10.04 -7.04 15.82
C GLY A 259 -8.65 -6.38 15.70
N LEU A 260 -8.44 -5.56 14.70
CA LEU A 260 -7.15 -4.94 14.37
C LEU A 260 -7.01 -3.50 14.88
N LYS A 261 -7.79 -3.01 15.79
CA LYS A 261 -7.61 -1.74 16.54
C LYS A 261 -8.83 -1.45 17.42
#